data_f46a6640fcbe412df4e783b6d6e1b009
#
_entry.id   f46a6640fcbe412df4e783b6d6e1b009
#
_cell.length_a   1.000
_cell.length_b   1.000
_cell.length_c   1.000
_cell.angle_alpha   90.00
_cell.angle_beta   90.00
_cell.angle_gamma   90.00
#
_symmetry.space_group_name_H-M   'P 1'
#
loop_
_entity.id
_entity.type
_entity.pdbx_description
1 polymer ?
#
loop_
_entity_poly.entity_id
_entity_poly.type
_entity_poly.pdbx_seq_one_letter_code
_entity_poly.pdbx_strand_id
1 'polypeptide(L)'
;WLAGNVMMRGVLENDLDLVKQARDTIVSEIVRGGKEGIKDDGCFHQHGPQPQFGNYGLAYVYTMSLLSGLFSDTSMAFTPSQLEVIAGLLEEGYQWVIWQGKMDIASLGRQLFASAPLHKALSLAFAATELGGGRDARCNQVAARLLENCFSPRNELIGHKHFWQSD
;
A
#
# COMPACT_ATOMS: atom_id res chain seq x y z
N TRP A 1 -7.93 -7.71 -7.87
CA TRP A 1 -7.34 -8.41 -9.03
C TRP A 1 -8.37 -8.62 -10.16
N LEU A 2 -9.57 -9.12 -9.88
CA LEU A 2 -10.61 -9.28 -10.92
C LEU A 2 -10.90 -7.95 -11.63
N ALA A 3 -11.14 -6.89 -10.87
CA ALA A 3 -11.39 -5.57 -11.46
C ALA A 3 -10.20 -5.06 -12.29
N GLY A 4 -8.95 -5.35 -11.88
CA GLY A 4 -7.77 -5.06 -12.68
C GLY A 4 -7.77 -5.78 -14.03
N ASN A 5 -8.17 -7.05 -14.07
CA ASN A 5 -8.30 -7.80 -15.32
C ASN A 5 -9.43 -7.24 -16.21
N VAL A 6 -10.55 -6.83 -15.60
CA VAL A 6 -11.66 -6.17 -16.32
C VAL A 6 -11.19 -4.84 -16.91
N MET A 7 -10.41 -4.07 -16.17
CA MET A 7 -9.81 -2.82 -16.65
C MET A 7 -8.91 -3.05 -17.86
N MET A 8 -7.99 -4.02 -17.77
CA MET A 8 -7.10 -4.36 -18.90
C MET A 8 -7.89 -4.79 -20.13
N ARG A 9 -8.95 -5.56 -19.96
CA ARG A 9 -9.86 -5.93 -21.04
C ARG A 9 -10.51 -4.69 -21.66
N GLY A 10 -11.03 -3.78 -20.84
CA GLY A 10 -11.64 -2.53 -21.33
C GLY A 10 -10.67 -1.68 -22.15
N VAL A 11 -9.39 -1.62 -21.71
CA VAL A 11 -8.34 -0.93 -22.49
C VAL A 11 -8.10 -1.61 -23.84
N LEU A 12 -8.00 -2.94 -23.88
CA LEU A 12 -7.76 -3.71 -25.11
C LEU A 12 -8.93 -3.63 -26.09
N GLU A 13 -10.16 -3.59 -25.57
CA GLU A 13 -11.39 -3.49 -26.37
C GLU A 13 -11.75 -2.02 -26.72
N ASN A 14 -10.96 -1.04 -26.23
CA ASN A 14 -11.27 0.41 -26.33
C ASN A 14 -12.65 0.74 -25.74
N ASP A 15 -13.04 0.07 -24.67
CA ASP A 15 -14.30 0.24 -23.95
C ASP A 15 -14.08 1.09 -22.69
N LEU A 16 -14.30 2.39 -22.82
CA LEU A 16 -14.09 3.34 -21.71
C LEU A 16 -15.06 3.11 -20.55
N ASP A 17 -16.28 2.65 -20.81
CA ASP A 17 -17.27 2.43 -19.76
C ASP A 17 -16.89 1.21 -18.91
N LEU A 18 -16.34 0.17 -19.53
CA LEU A 18 -15.78 -0.97 -18.82
C LEU A 18 -14.57 -0.59 -17.96
N VAL A 19 -13.69 0.29 -18.47
CA VAL A 19 -12.56 0.83 -17.69
C VAL A 19 -13.04 1.62 -16.48
N LYS A 20 -14.05 2.51 -16.66
CA LYS A 20 -14.63 3.28 -15.55
C LYS A 20 -15.27 2.37 -14.50
N GLN A 21 -16.07 1.39 -14.91
CA GLN A 21 -16.69 0.44 -13.99
C GLN A 21 -15.64 -0.32 -13.18
N ALA A 22 -14.59 -0.78 -13.82
CA ALA A 22 -13.49 -1.47 -13.15
C ALA A 22 -12.76 -0.54 -12.16
N ARG A 23 -12.47 0.69 -12.56
CA ARG A 23 -11.88 1.72 -11.71
C ARG A 23 -12.76 1.98 -10.48
N ASP A 24 -14.06 2.15 -10.65
CA ASP A 24 -14.98 2.43 -9.54
C ASP A 24 -15.05 1.25 -8.55
N THR A 25 -14.99 0.02 -9.06
CA THR A 25 -14.85 -1.17 -8.22
C THR A 25 -13.53 -1.18 -7.44
N ILE A 26 -12.42 -0.79 -8.06
CA ILE A 26 -11.12 -0.71 -7.38
C ILE A 26 -11.13 0.33 -6.26
N VAL A 27 -11.62 1.53 -6.54
CA VAL A 27 -11.59 2.61 -5.54
C VAL A 27 -12.59 2.41 -4.40
N SER A 28 -13.63 1.59 -4.60
CA SER A 28 -14.56 1.24 -3.52
C SER A 28 -13.89 0.41 -2.41
N GLU A 29 -12.74 -0.21 -2.70
CA GLU A 29 -11.93 -0.93 -1.71
C GLU A 29 -11.01 -0.01 -0.89
N ILE A 30 -10.94 1.29 -1.22
CA ILE A 30 -10.10 2.26 -0.49
C ILE A 30 -10.89 2.84 0.69
N VAL A 31 -11.07 2.00 1.68
CA VAL A 31 -11.83 2.32 2.90
C VAL A 31 -11.10 1.81 4.14
N ARG A 32 -11.34 2.44 5.30
CA ARG A 32 -10.89 1.99 6.62
C ARG A 32 -12.04 1.38 7.42
N GLY A 33 -11.71 0.55 8.40
CA GLY A 33 -12.66 0.02 9.38
C GLY A 33 -13.53 -1.13 8.85
N GLY A 34 -13.27 -1.64 7.65
CA GLY A 34 -13.97 -2.81 7.11
C GLY A 34 -13.63 -4.10 7.86
N LYS A 35 -14.39 -5.16 7.61
CA LYS A 35 -14.11 -6.50 8.18
C LYS A 35 -12.72 -6.99 7.78
N GLU A 36 -12.34 -6.82 6.52
CA GLU A 36 -11.00 -7.05 5.99
C GLU A 36 -10.46 -5.75 5.39
N GLY A 37 -9.18 -5.70 5.04
CA GLY A 37 -8.52 -4.52 4.48
C GLY A 37 -7.90 -3.63 5.55
N ILE A 38 -7.93 -2.33 5.32
CA ILE A 38 -7.28 -1.33 6.16
C ILE A 38 -8.09 -1.12 7.44
N LYS A 39 -7.44 -1.28 8.60
CA LYS A 39 -8.03 -1.02 9.92
C LYS A 39 -7.77 0.42 10.38
N ASP A 40 -8.54 0.88 11.37
CA ASP A 40 -8.42 2.25 11.89
C ASP A 40 -7.06 2.51 12.56
N ASP A 41 -6.42 1.47 13.07
CA ASP A 41 -5.08 1.54 13.66
C ASP A 41 -3.92 1.49 12.64
N GLY A 42 -4.23 1.44 11.34
CA GLY A 42 -3.25 1.32 10.27
C GLY A 42 -2.77 -0.11 10.00
N CYS A 43 -3.34 -1.13 10.65
CA CYS A 43 -3.10 -2.53 10.29
C CYS A 43 -3.81 -2.88 8.98
N PHE A 44 -3.37 -3.95 8.32
CA PHE A 44 -4.09 -4.54 7.20
C PHE A 44 -4.47 -5.98 7.54
N HIS A 45 -5.77 -6.28 7.57
CA HIS A 45 -6.29 -7.61 7.86
C HIS A 45 -6.77 -8.33 6.61
N GLN A 46 -6.58 -9.63 6.59
CA GLN A 46 -7.13 -10.55 5.60
C GLN A 46 -7.33 -11.93 6.24
N HIS A 47 -8.39 -12.64 5.86
CA HIS A 47 -8.81 -13.91 6.45
C HIS A 47 -9.22 -13.80 7.93
N GLY A 48 -10.05 -12.81 8.24
CA GLY A 48 -10.44 -12.44 9.59
C GLY A 48 -9.39 -11.58 10.28
N PRO A 49 -9.26 -11.61 11.61
CA PRO A 49 -8.38 -10.72 12.38
C PRO A 49 -6.90 -11.11 12.28
N GLN A 50 -6.40 -11.33 11.06
CA GLN A 50 -5.01 -11.69 10.80
C GLN A 50 -4.25 -10.53 10.15
N PRO A 51 -3.25 -9.94 10.83
CA PRO A 51 -2.35 -8.97 10.21
C PRO A 51 -1.65 -9.58 8.99
N GLN A 52 -1.83 -8.97 7.84
CA GLN A 52 -1.34 -9.48 6.55
C GLN A 52 -0.52 -8.42 5.78
N PHE A 53 0.34 -7.70 6.48
CA PHE A 53 1.19 -6.66 5.90
C PHE A 53 2.02 -7.17 4.72
N GLY A 54 2.73 -8.27 4.91
CA GLY A 54 3.72 -8.76 3.96
C GLY A 54 3.16 -9.51 2.74
N ASN A 55 1.87 -9.79 2.69
CA ASN A 55 1.21 -10.51 1.60
C ASN A 55 0.13 -9.67 0.93
N TYR A 56 -1.12 -9.85 1.38
CA TYR A 56 -2.29 -9.20 0.77
C TYR A 56 -2.22 -7.69 0.88
N GLY A 57 -1.83 -7.18 2.04
CA GLY A 57 -1.69 -5.75 2.25
C GLY A 57 -0.60 -5.14 1.37
N LEU A 58 0.55 -5.81 1.21
CA LEU A 58 1.60 -5.35 0.31
C LEU A 58 1.13 -5.32 -1.15
N ALA A 59 0.45 -6.38 -1.59
CA ALA A 59 -0.12 -6.42 -2.93
C ALA A 59 -1.18 -5.31 -3.13
N TYR A 60 -1.99 -5.04 -2.09
CA TYR A 60 -2.97 -3.97 -2.10
C TYR A 60 -2.30 -2.60 -2.26
N VAL A 61 -1.42 -2.21 -1.33
CA VAL A 61 -0.81 -0.88 -1.35
C VAL A 61 0.01 -0.65 -2.62
N TYR A 62 0.76 -1.66 -3.06
CA TYR A 62 1.54 -1.60 -4.30
C TYR A 62 0.64 -1.35 -5.52
N THR A 63 -0.44 -2.12 -5.66
CA THR A 63 -1.37 -1.98 -6.77
C THR A 63 -2.08 -0.62 -6.74
N MET A 64 -2.56 -0.19 -5.57
CA MET A 64 -3.24 1.10 -5.44
C MET A 64 -2.31 2.28 -5.74
N SER A 65 -1.04 2.18 -5.34
CA SER A 65 -0.04 3.21 -5.65
C SER A 65 0.22 3.33 -7.15
N LEU A 66 0.42 2.19 -7.84
CA LEU A 66 0.56 2.18 -9.30
C LEU A 66 -0.65 2.79 -10.01
N LEU A 67 -1.85 2.39 -9.60
CA LEU A 67 -3.08 2.89 -10.23
C LEU A 67 -3.30 4.38 -9.94
N SER A 68 -2.92 4.86 -8.76
CA SER A 68 -2.98 6.29 -8.44
C SER A 68 -2.07 7.11 -9.36
N GLY A 69 -0.88 6.60 -9.65
CA GLY A 69 0.04 7.21 -10.62
C GLY A 69 -0.50 7.16 -12.05
N LEU A 70 -0.99 5.99 -12.46
CA LEU A 70 -1.52 5.78 -13.82
C LEU A 70 -2.72 6.68 -14.12
N PHE A 71 -3.60 6.90 -13.14
CA PHE A 71 -4.78 7.74 -13.30
C PHE A 71 -4.55 9.21 -12.95
N SER A 72 -3.38 9.59 -12.47
CA SER A 72 -3.10 10.99 -12.19
C SER A 72 -3.31 11.85 -13.45
N ASP A 73 -3.79 13.07 -13.23
CA ASP A 73 -4.07 14.04 -14.32
C ASP A 73 -5.12 13.59 -15.35
N THR A 74 -5.90 12.58 -15.02
CA THR A 74 -7.06 12.13 -15.82
C THR A 74 -8.39 12.36 -15.08
N SER A 75 -9.50 12.24 -15.78
CA SER A 75 -10.85 12.27 -15.19
C SER A 75 -11.13 11.08 -14.26
N MET A 76 -10.24 10.08 -14.24
CA MET A 76 -10.31 8.88 -13.40
C MET A 76 -9.38 8.92 -12.18
N ALA A 77 -8.72 10.06 -11.92
CA ALA A 77 -7.83 10.24 -10.79
C ALA A 77 -8.50 9.86 -9.46
N PHE A 78 -7.70 9.33 -8.54
CA PHE A 78 -8.17 9.08 -7.17
C PHE A 78 -8.44 10.41 -6.48
N THR A 79 -9.47 10.44 -5.66
CA THR A 79 -9.82 11.63 -4.87
C THR A 79 -8.77 11.86 -3.77
N PRO A 80 -8.63 13.10 -3.27
CA PRO A 80 -7.73 13.37 -2.14
C PRO A 80 -8.02 12.49 -0.92
N SER A 81 -9.28 12.20 -0.61
CA SER A 81 -9.66 11.32 0.50
C SER A 81 -9.23 9.87 0.29
N GLN A 82 -9.29 9.36 -0.94
CA GLN A 82 -8.80 8.02 -1.27
C GLN A 82 -7.27 7.94 -1.15
N LEU A 83 -6.56 8.96 -1.65
CA LEU A 83 -5.10 9.04 -1.50
C LEU A 83 -4.68 9.11 -0.04
N GLU A 84 -5.42 9.86 0.80
CA GLU A 84 -5.19 9.96 2.23
C GLU A 84 -5.29 8.60 2.94
N VAL A 85 -6.27 7.78 2.58
CA VAL A 85 -6.41 6.42 3.15
C VAL A 85 -5.19 5.55 2.83
N ILE A 86 -4.69 5.61 1.60
CA ILE A 86 -3.53 4.80 1.19
C ILE A 86 -2.24 5.35 1.80
N ALA A 87 -2.07 6.67 1.82
CA ALA A 87 -0.93 7.33 2.45
C ALA A 87 -0.86 7.03 3.95
N GLY A 88 -2.01 7.09 4.63
CA GLY A 88 -2.12 6.73 6.04
C GLY A 88 -1.74 5.26 6.31
N LEU A 89 -2.10 4.32 5.43
CA LEU A 89 -1.67 2.93 5.56
C LEU A 89 -0.14 2.79 5.50
N LEU A 90 0.54 3.59 4.67
CA LEU A 90 2.01 3.62 4.65
C LEU A 90 2.59 4.26 5.92
N GLU A 91 2.08 5.41 6.32
CA GLU A 91 2.62 6.21 7.41
C GLU A 91 2.28 5.64 8.79
N GLU A 92 1.04 5.23 9.01
CA GLU A 92 0.56 4.74 10.30
C GLU A 92 0.79 3.24 10.50
N GLY A 93 0.92 2.50 9.43
CA GLY A 93 1.06 1.05 9.44
C GLY A 93 2.42 0.55 8.98
N TYR A 94 2.65 0.58 7.69
CA TYR A 94 3.78 -0.12 7.07
C TYR A 94 5.15 0.33 7.53
N GLN A 95 5.39 1.62 7.72
CA GLN A 95 6.71 2.07 8.16
C GLN A 95 7.10 1.54 9.54
N TRP A 96 6.14 1.13 10.37
CA TRP A 96 6.37 0.60 11.72
C TRP A 96 6.71 -0.90 11.74
N VAL A 97 6.48 -1.61 10.65
CA VAL A 97 6.87 -3.02 10.50
C VAL A 97 8.14 -3.19 9.66
N ILE A 98 8.83 -2.08 9.38
CA ILE A 98 10.12 -2.06 8.69
C ILE A 98 11.20 -1.57 9.65
N TRP A 99 12.23 -2.37 9.84
CA TRP A 99 13.38 -2.05 10.66
C TRP A 99 14.68 -2.34 9.93
N GLN A 100 15.60 -1.39 9.91
CA GLN A 100 16.88 -1.48 9.19
C GLN A 100 16.72 -1.97 7.74
N GLY A 101 15.76 -1.40 7.02
CA GLY A 101 15.50 -1.72 5.61
C GLY A 101 14.90 -3.10 5.37
N LYS A 102 14.41 -3.77 6.39
CA LYS A 102 13.80 -5.11 6.30
C LYS A 102 12.45 -5.14 6.97
N MET A 103 11.50 -5.79 6.35
CA MET A 103 10.21 -6.04 6.97
C MET A 103 10.35 -7.05 8.11
N ASP A 104 9.70 -6.78 9.23
CA ASP A 104 9.67 -7.68 10.38
C ASP A 104 9.14 -9.06 10.00
N ILE A 105 9.77 -10.11 10.50
CA ILE A 105 9.43 -11.48 10.14
C ILE A 105 8.01 -11.87 10.53
N ALA A 106 7.48 -11.33 11.63
CA ALA A 106 6.10 -11.57 12.06
C ALA A 106 5.08 -10.95 11.11
N SER A 107 5.49 -9.94 10.31
CA SER A 107 4.65 -9.24 9.33
C SER A 107 4.74 -9.82 7.93
N LEU A 108 5.67 -10.76 7.65
CA LEU A 108 5.88 -11.32 6.31
C LEU A 108 4.74 -12.24 5.83
N GLY A 109 3.91 -12.72 6.74
CA GLY A 109 2.94 -13.78 6.45
C GLY A 109 3.66 -15.09 6.14
N ARG A 110 3.19 -15.84 5.12
CA ARG A 110 3.73 -17.17 4.77
C ARG A 110 4.98 -17.16 3.89
N GLN A 111 5.44 -16.01 3.46
CA GLN A 111 6.60 -15.89 2.54
C GLN A 111 7.90 -15.67 3.32
N LEU A 112 8.41 -16.73 3.94
CA LEU A 112 9.55 -16.70 4.87
C LEU A 112 10.89 -17.06 4.21
N PHE A 113 11.13 -16.71 2.95
CA PHE A 113 12.42 -16.91 2.30
C PHE A 113 13.41 -15.76 2.61
N ALA A 114 14.71 -16.05 2.58
CA ALA A 114 15.76 -15.17 3.10
C ALA A 114 15.76 -13.73 2.53
N SER A 115 15.41 -13.55 1.26
CA SER A 115 15.37 -12.22 0.65
C SER A 115 14.04 -11.46 0.84
N ALA A 116 13.00 -12.12 1.35
CA ALA A 116 11.67 -11.51 1.47
C ALA A 116 11.65 -10.21 2.29
N PRO A 117 12.31 -10.12 3.46
CA PRO A 117 12.29 -8.91 4.26
C PRO A 117 12.75 -7.66 3.50
N LEU A 118 13.87 -7.76 2.77
CA LEU A 118 14.41 -6.66 1.97
C LEU A 118 13.54 -6.35 0.75
N HIS A 119 13.13 -7.36 -0.01
CA HIS A 119 12.31 -7.16 -1.20
C HIS A 119 10.97 -6.47 -0.87
N LYS A 120 10.36 -6.83 0.26
CA LYS A 120 9.10 -6.21 0.69
C LYS A 120 9.30 -4.75 1.11
N ALA A 121 10.39 -4.44 1.78
CA ALA A 121 10.73 -3.06 2.13
C ALA A 121 10.98 -2.20 0.87
N LEU A 122 11.69 -2.74 -0.12
CA LEU A 122 11.90 -2.06 -1.41
C LEU A 122 10.59 -1.85 -2.17
N SER A 123 9.70 -2.83 -2.16
CA SER A 123 8.37 -2.70 -2.79
C SER A 123 7.53 -1.60 -2.12
N LEU A 124 7.63 -1.46 -0.81
CA LEU A 124 6.97 -0.37 -0.09
C LEU A 124 7.59 0.99 -0.38
N ALA A 125 8.91 1.07 -0.48
CA ALA A 125 9.60 2.30 -0.87
C ALA A 125 9.16 2.76 -2.27
N PHE A 126 9.03 1.83 -3.21
CA PHE A 126 8.48 2.11 -4.54
C PHE A 126 7.04 2.62 -4.46
N ALA A 127 6.17 1.92 -3.73
CA ALA A 127 4.77 2.34 -3.56
C ALA A 127 4.65 3.75 -2.95
N ALA A 128 5.48 4.06 -1.94
CA ALA A 128 5.53 5.37 -1.34
C ALA A 128 6.03 6.45 -2.32
N THR A 129 6.99 6.13 -3.18
CA THR A 129 7.48 7.03 -4.24
C THR A 129 6.37 7.34 -5.26
N GLU A 130 5.64 6.33 -5.71
CA GLU A 130 4.52 6.50 -6.65
C GLU A 130 3.39 7.36 -6.07
N LEU A 131 3.01 7.13 -4.81
CA LEU A 131 2.01 7.96 -4.13
C LEU A 131 2.52 9.38 -3.89
N GLY A 132 3.78 9.52 -3.47
CA GLY A 132 4.42 10.82 -3.25
C GLY A 132 4.45 11.63 -4.52
N GLY A 133 5.11 11.15 -5.56
CA GLY A 133 5.13 11.71 -6.92
C GLY A 133 5.28 13.24 -7.00
N GLY A 134 5.86 13.88 -5.99
CA GLY A 134 5.88 15.33 -5.81
C GLY A 134 4.58 15.93 -5.26
N ARG A 135 3.59 15.11 -4.91
CA ARG A 135 2.25 15.53 -4.47
C ARG A 135 2.03 15.39 -2.97
N ASP A 136 2.59 14.35 -2.34
CA ASP A 136 2.47 14.10 -0.91
C ASP A 136 3.85 14.04 -0.24
N ALA A 137 4.14 15.05 0.58
CA ALA A 137 5.43 15.16 1.28
C ALA A 137 5.65 14.02 2.29
N ARG A 138 4.59 13.48 2.91
CA ARG A 138 4.68 12.38 3.88
C ARG A 138 5.10 11.10 3.19
N CYS A 139 4.46 10.76 2.08
CA CYS A 139 4.83 9.60 1.28
C CYS A 139 6.27 9.71 0.77
N ASN A 140 6.72 10.89 0.35
CA ASN A 140 8.11 11.12 -0.05
C ASN A 140 9.09 10.93 1.11
N GLN A 141 8.74 11.36 2.32
CA GLN A 141 9.56 11.12 3.53
C GLN A 141 9.63 9.63 3.88
N VAL A 142 8.51 8.91 3.82
CA VAL A 142 8.48 7.45 4.02
C VAL A 142 9.35 6.75 2.98
N ALA A 143 9.23 7.11 1.70
CA ALA A 143 10.03 6.55 0.62
C ALA A 143 11.53 6.78 0.84
N ALA A 144 11.93 8.03 1.14
CA ALA A 144 13.32 8.39 1.40
C ALA A 144 13.90 7.59 2.57
N ARG A 145 13.17 7.52 3.70
CA ARG A 145 13.59 6.76 4.87
C ARG A 145 13.74 5.27 4.57
N LEU A 146 12.77 4.66 3.87
CA LEU A 146 12.82 3.24 3.53
C LEU A 146 13.99 2.94 2.59
N LEU A 147 14.22 3.76 1.57
CA LEU A 147 15.33 3.60 0.63
C LEU A 147 16.67 3.77 1.30
N GLU A 148 16.83 4.81 2.14
CA GLU A 148 18.06 5.04 2.88
C GLU A 148 18.40 3.83 3.76
N ASN A 149 17.44 3.32 4.51
CA ASN A 149 17.64 2.19 5.42
C ASN A 149 17.87 0.86 4.70
N CYS A 150 17.45 0.69 3.46
CA CYS A 150 17.78 -0.49 2.65
C CYS A 150 19.28 -0.58 2.34
N PHE A 151 19.96 0.55 2.20
CA PHE A 151 21.37 0.61 1.81
C PHE A 151 22.29 1.00 2.97
N SER A 152 21.83 1.84 3.88
CA SER A 152 22.60 2.35 5.02
C SER A 152 21.66 2.65 6.19
N PRO A 153 21.34 1.66 7.04
CA PRO A 153 20.39 1.85 8.14
C PRO A 153 20.85 2.95 9.11
N ARG A 154 20.18 4.09 9.13
CA ARG A 154 20.53 5.26 9.96
C ARG A 154 19.36 5.94 10.61
N ASN A 155 18.24 6.07 9.90
CA ASN A 155 17.11 6.92 10.28
C ASN A 155 15.89 6.08 10.65
N GLU A 156 15.98 5.39 11.79
CA GLU A 156 14.86 4.62 12.30
C GLU A 156 13.82 5.52 12.97
N LEU A 157 12.59 5.06 12.96
CA LEU A 157 11.53 5.70 13.72
C LEU A 157 11.81 5.58 15.21
N ILE A 158 11.61 6.68 15.92
CA ILE A 158 11.70 6.71 17.38
C ILE A 158 10.29 6.63 17.95
N GLY A 159 10.05 5.68 18.85
CA GLY A 159 8.75 5.49 19.47
C GLY A 159 8.27 4.06 19.39
N HIS A 160 6.97 3.90 19.49
CA HIS A 160 6.33 2.59 19.40
C HIS A 160 4.97 2.73 18.72
N LYS A 161 4.50 1.65 18.12
CA LYS A 161 3.18 1.53 17.52
C LYS A 161 2.50 0.27 18.06
N HIS A 162 1.26 0.42 18.49
CA HIS A 162 0.40 -0.70 18.83
C HIS A 162 -0.67 -0.87 17.76
N PHE A 163 -0.79 -2.08 17.25
CA PHE A 163 -1.91 -2.49 16.42
C PHE A 163 -2.92 -3.18 17.35
N TRP A 164 -4.03 -2.54 17.58
CA TRP A 164 -4.98 -2.90 18.64
C TRP A 164 -6.34 -3.35 18.11
N GLN A 165 -6.63 -3.09 16.84
CA GLN A 165 -7.93 -3.41 16.30
C GLN A 165 -8.07 -4.90 16.06
N SER A 166 -9.05 -5.48 16.75
CA SER A 166 -9.60 -6.80 16.49
C SER A 166 -11.01 -6.66 15.90
N ASP A 167 -11.48 -7.64 15.18
CA ASP A 167 -12.84 -7.63 14.63
C ASP A 167 -13.89 -7.84 15.72
#